data_59fe09dec4560ac10ae3f60a1756c333
#
_entry.id   59fe09dec4560ac10ae3f60a1756c333
#
_cell.length_a   1.000
_cell.length_b   1.000
_cell.length_c   1.000
_cell.angle_alpha   90.00
_cell.angle_beta   90.00
_cell.angle_gamma   90.00
#
_symmetry.space_group_name_H-M   'P 1'
#
loop_
_entity.id
_entity.type
_entity.pdbx_description
1 polymer ?
#
loop_
_entity_poly.entity_id
_entity_poly.type
_entity_poly.pdbx_seq_one_letter_code
_entity_poly.pdbx_strand_id
1 'polypeptide(L)'
;MSIVEVASLCKSYPSFCLDNIFFSLREGRIAGLIGRNGAGKTTVIKAMLNLVHADDGQVFYFGLPLSGYETQIKQRIGYSTGTVSWYPRKPIRQIADVAKSFYPNWDEDAYQRYLELFELDEAKRPIELSEGMKVKFNLLLALSHRAEVLILDEPTSGLDPFSRDELLRLLCTLKQCGVTVLFSTHIISDLERCADDIIYISHGKLRASCSKEAFIEGFGKPGETLEEAYLRMEREA
;
A
#
# COMPACT_ATOMS: atom_id res chain seq x y z
N MET A 1 15.65 10.19 1.89
CA MET A 1 15.86 10.02 0.43
C MET A 1 14.54 9.55 -0.17
N SER A 2 14.25 9.85 -1.46
CA SER A 2 13.08 9.28 -2.13
C SER A 2 13.40 7.85 -2.57
N ILE A 3 12.54 6.89 -2.24
CA ILE A 3 12.69 5.48 -2.62
C ILE A 3 11.76 5.12 -3.79
N VAL A 4 10.64 5.85 -3.92
CA VAL A 4 9.70 5.76 -5.03
C VAL A 4 9.39 7.17 -5.52
N GLU A 5 9.36 7.35 -6.83
CA GLU A 5 8.96 8.61 -7.46
C GLU A 5 7.94 8.33 -8.56
N VAL A 6 6.83 9.03 -8.50
CA VAL A 6 5.78 9.04 -9.54
C VAL A 6 5.87 10.38 -10.23
N ALA A 7 6.13 10.39 -11.52
CA ALA A 7 6.34 11.58 -12.32
C ALA A 7 5.31 11.70 -13.43
N SER A 8 4.42 12.69 -13.33
CA SER A 8 3.43 13.08 -14.34
C SER A 8 2.55 11.93 -14.85
N LEU A 9 2.16 11.02 -13.97
CA LEU A 9 1.40 9.82 -14.32
C LEU A 9 0.00 10.18 -14.83
N CYS A 10 -0.30 9.74 -16.05
CA CYS A 10 -1.60 9.95 -16.70
C CYS A 10 -2.23 8.61 -17.08
N LYS A 11 -3.55 8.49 -16.94
CA LYS A 11 -4.33 7.33 -17.40
C LYS A 11 -5.76 7.71 -17.70
N SER A 12 -6.21 7.46 -18.93
CA SER A 12 -7.56 7.77 -19.38
C SER A 12 -8.41 6.53 -19.54
N TYR A 13 -9.64 6.62 -19.08
CA TYR A 13 -10.73 5.67 -19.31
C TYR A 13 -11.95 6.44 -19.85
N PRO A 14 -12.96 5.78 -20.43
CA PRO A 14 -14.13 6.47 -21.00
C PRO A 14 -14.86 7.40 -20.02
N SER A 15 -14.85 7.07 -18.71
CA SER A 15 -15.57 7.83 -17.68
C SER A 15 -14.68 8.40 -16.57
N PHE A 16 -13.35 8.24 -16.68
CA PHE A 16 -12.42 8.65 -15.64
C PHE A 16 -11.02 8.91 -16.20
N CYS A 17 -10.32 9.91 -15.66
CA CYS A 17 -8.94 10.22 -16.04
C CYS A 17 -8.09 10.49 -14.80
N LEU A 18 -6.90 9.87 -14.74
CA LEU A 18 -5.81 10.36 -13.90
C LEU A 18 -5.05 11.43 -14.70
N ASP A 19 -4.91 12.59 -14.10
CA ASP A 19 -4.34 13.77 -14.75
C ASP A 19 -3.10 14.24 -13.99
N ASN A 20 -1.93 13.99 -14.57
CA ASN A 20 -0.64 14.49 -14.11
C ASN A 20 -0.37 14.24 -12.62
N ILE A 21 -0.46 12.97 -12.17
CA ILE A 21 -0.18 12.59 -10.80
C ILE A 21 1.33 12.55 -10.57
N PHE A 22 1.80 13.27 -9.55
CA PHE A 22 3.21 13.30 -9.17
C PHE A 22 3.37 13.34 -7.65
N PHE A 23 4.17 12.46 -7.11
CA PHE A 23 4.54 12.41 -5.69
C PHE A 23 5.77 11.52 -5.47
N SER A 24 6.31 11.57 -4.28
CA SER A 24 7.41 10.68 -3.89
C SER A 24 7.16 10.04 -2.53
N LEU A 25 7.67 8.82 -2.35
CA LEU A 25 7.70 8.13 -1.06
C LEU A 25 9.11 8.25 -0.48
N ARG A 26 9.18 8.70 0.77
CA ARG A 26 10.43 8.78 1.53
C ARG A 26 10.72 7.42 2.17
N GLU A 27 11.98 7.02 2.13
CA GLU A 27 12.44 5.76 2.71
C GLU A 27 12.11 5.66 4.20
N GLY A 28 11.67 4.46 4.64
CA GLY A 28 11.37 4.16 6.03
C GLY A 28 10.17 4.96 6.60
N ARG A 29 9.24 5.38 5.74
CA ARG A 29 8.03 6.12 6.17
C ARG A 29 6.75 5.43 5.71
N ILE A 30 5.67 5.76 6.37
CA ILE A 30 4.32 5.36 5.99
C ILE A 30 3.64 6.54 5.30
N ALA A 31 3.29 6.37 4.03
CA ALA A 31 2.49 7.32 3.26
C ALA A 31 1.05 6.79 3.10
N GLY A 32 0.09 7.61 3.47
CA GLY A 32 -1.33 7.33 3.25
C GLY A 32 -1.82 7.94 1.94
N LEU A 33 -2.38 7.11 1.05
CA LEU A 33 -3.03 7.55 -0.18
C LEU A 33 -4.54 7.68 0.08
N ILE A 34 -5.02 8.92 0.20
CA ILE A 34 -6.42 9.21 0.55
C ILE A 34 -7.22 9.77 -0.61
N GLY A 35 -8.53 9.65 -0.50
CA GLY A 35 -9.51 10.15 -1.46
C GLY A 35 -10.78 9.31 -1.42
N ARG A 36 -11.87 9.85 -1.94
CA ARG A 36 -13.17 9.14 -2.01
C ARG A 36 -13.08 7.89 -2.88
N ASN A 37 -14.10 7.03 -2.77
CA ASN A 37 -14.25 5.92 -3.70
C ASN A 37 -14.42 6.47 -5.12
N GLY A 38 -13.67 5.89 -6.08
CA GLY A 38 -13.60 6.38 -7.45
C GLY A 38 -12.63 7.55 -7.69
N ALA A 39 -11.94 8.09 -6.69
CA ALA A 39 -10.97 9.18 -6.86
C ALA A 39 -9.73 8.79 -7.69
N GLY A 40 -9.45 7.47 -7.85
CA GLY A 40 -8.34 6.98 -8.63
C GLY A 40 -7.22 6.28 -7.85
N LYS A 41 -7.35 6.11 -6.52
CA LYS A 41 -6.32 5.47 -5.66
C LYS A 41 -5.82 4.14 -6.20
N THR A 42 -6.72 3.18 -6.42
CA THR A 42 -6.40 1.86 -6.98
C THR A 42 -5.79 1.95 -8.39
N THR A 43 -6.22 2.92 -9.20
CA THR A 43 -5.65 3.12 -10.55
C THR A 43 -4.21 3.60 -10.47
N VAL A 44 -3.91 4.53 -9.56
CA VAL A 44 -2.53 4.99 -9.28
C VAL A 44 -1.67 3.81 -8.83
N ILE A 45 -2.13 3.04 -7.83
CA ILE A 45 -1.40 1.86 -7.35
C ILE A 45 -1.15 0.85 -8.49
N LYS A 46 -2.16 0.54 -9.30
CA LYS A 46 -2.02 -0.39 -10.43
C LYS A 46 -1.03 0.13 -11.48
N ALA A 47 -1.04 1.43 -11.78
CA ALA A 47 -0.08 2.04 -12.69
C ALA A 47 1.34 2.06 -12.11
N MET A 48 1.50 2.35 -10.81
CA MET A 48 2.79 2.26 -10.12
C MET A 48 3.39 0.84 -10.18
N LEU A 49 2.57 -0.19 -10.26
CA LEU A 49 3.00 -1.60 -10.34
C LEU A 49 3.03 -2.13 -11.78
N ASN A 50 2.77 -1.31 -12.78
CA ASN A 50 2.61 -1.71 -14.20
C ASN A 50 1.56 -2.82 -14.40
N LEU A 51 0.57 -2.90 -13.52
CA LEU A 51 -0.61 -3.75 -13.70
C LEU A 51 -1.63 -3.12 -14.65
N VAL A 52 -1.53 -1.81 -14.83
CA VAL A 52 -2.21 -1.01 -15.85
C VAL A 52 -1.16 -0.09 -16.47
N HIS A 53 -1.03 -0.11 -17.79
CA HIS A 53 -0.12 0.78 -18.49
C HIS A 53 -0.60 2.23 -18.39
N ALA A 54 0.25 3.13 -17.91
CA ALA A 54 0.01 4.56 -17.98
C ALA A 54 0.01 5.02 -19.45
N ASP A 55 -0.78 6.05 -19.75
CA ASP A 55 -0.81 6.66 -21.07
C ASP A 55 0.35 7.67 -21.23
N ASP A 56 0.81 8.25 -20.10
CA ASP A 56 1.99 9.13 -20.00
C ASP A 56 2.54 9.08 -18.56
N GLY A 57 3.78 9.59 -18.40
CA GLY A 57 4.49 9.65 -17.14
C GLY A 57 5.37 8.43 -16.86
N GLN A 58 6.09 8.47 -15.76
CA GLN A 58 7.05 7.44 -15.38
C GLN A 58 6.99 7.18 -13.87
N VAL A 59 7.36 5.97 -13.48
CA VAL A 59 7.53 5.59 -12.08
C VAL A 59 8.94 5.08 -11.88
N PHE A 60 9.61 5.57 -10.84
CA PHE A 60 10.95 5.15 -10.46
C PHE A 60 10.90 4.49 -9.09
N TYR A 61 11.65 3.42 -8.96
CA TYR A 61 11.89 2.75 -7.68
C TYR A 61 13.38 2.61 -7.48
N PHE A 62 13.89 2.95 -6.30
CA PHE A 62 15.30 2.82 -5.98
C PHE A 62 16.21 3.56 -6.98
N GLY A 63 15.72 4.65 -7.57
CA GLY A 63 16.41 5.40 -8.63
C GLY A 63 16.36 4.77 -10.03
N LEU A 64 15.69 3.62 -10.20
CA LEU A 64 15.55 2.92 -11.48
C LEU A 64 14.15 3.13 -12.07
N PRO A 65 14.01 3.42 -13.39
CA PRO A 65 12.70 3.50 -14.02
C PRO A 65 12.04 2.11 -14.05
N LEU A 66 10.73 2.06 -13.73
CA LEU A 66 9.97 0.81 -13.76
C LEU A 66 10.00 0.18 -15.16
N SER A 67 9.90 1.02 -16.21
CA SER A 67 10.10 0.58 -17.59
C SER A 67 11.54 0.15 -17.81
N GLY A 68 11.75 -1.13 -18.09
CA GLY A 68 13.09 -1.71 -18.31
C GLY A 68 13.71 -2.42 -17.10
N TYR A 69 13.28 -2.12 -15.88
CA TYR A 69 13.78 -2.76 -14.65
C TYR A 69 12.67 -3.44 -13.83
N GLU A 70 11.53 -3.71 -14.44
CA GLU A 70 10.32 -4.19 -13.77
C GLU A 70 10.56 -5.45 -12.93
N THR A 71 11.21 -6.46 -13.47
CA THR A 71 11.50 -7.71 -12.75
C THR A 71 12.37 -7.45 -11.53
N GLN A 72 13.45 -6.68 -11.67
CA GLN A 72 14.36 -6.36 -10.58
C GLN A 72 13.66 -5.56 -9.48
N ILE A 73 12.84 -4.59 -9.86
CA ILE A 73 12.08 -3.73 -8.96
C ILE A 73 11.05 -4.56 -8.20
N LYS A 74 10.26 -5.41 -8.89
CA LYS A 74 9.21 -6.23 -8.28
C LYS A 74 9.76 -7.27 -7.30
N GLN A 75 11.03 -7.65 -7.39
CA GLN A 75 11.70 -8.49 -6.39
C GLN A 75 11.82 -7.82 -5.01
N ARG A 76 11.72 -6.49 -4.96
CA ARG A 76 11.90 -5.68 -3.74
C ARG A 76 10.61 -5.01 -3.28
N ILE A 77 9.48 -5.32 -3.93
CA ILE A 77 8.17 -4.73 -3.62
C ILE A 77 7.22 -5.83 -3.16
N GLY A 78 6.52 -5.60 -2.05
CA GLY A 78 5.36 -6.36 -1.63
C GLY A 78 4.07 -5.63 -2.02
N TYR A 79 3.11 -6.34 -2.58
CA TYR A 79 1.81 -5.79 -2.95
C TYR A 79 0.67 -6.63 -2.37
N SER A 80 -0.34 -5.95 -1.84
CA SER A 80 -1.56 -6.60 -1.34
C SER A 80 -2.79 -5.72 -1.60
N THR A 81 -3.88 -6.38 -2.02
CA THR A 81 -5.22 -5.78 -2.16
C THR A 81 -6.12 -6.02 -0.95
N GLY A 82 -5.55 -6.45 0.19
CA GLY A 82 -6.35 -6.85 1.35
C GLY A 82 -7.11 -8.17 1.20
N THR A 83 -7.20 -8.73 -0.01
CA THR A 83 -7.91 -10.00 -0.28
C THR A 83 -6.97 -11.04 -0.88
N VAL A 84 -7.26 -12.33 -0.63
CA VAL A 84 -6.60 -13.45 -1.30
C VAL A 84 -7.66 -14.15 -2.16
N SER A 85 -7.69 -13.81 -3.45
CA SER A 85 -8.64 -14.38 -4.42
C SER A 85 -8.06 -15.51 -5.27
N TRP A 86 -6.73 -15.64 -5.29
CA TRP A 86 -5.99 -16.63 -6.08
C TRP A 86 -5.78 -17.92 -5.27
N TYR A 87 -5.93 -19.06 -5.91
CA TYR A 87 -5.82 -20.40 -5.32
C TYR A 87 -6.66 -20.63 -4.04
N PRO A 88 -7.95 -20.28 -4.00
CA PRO A 88 -8.75 -20.24 -2.77
C PRO A 88 -8.87 -21.60 -2.04
N ARG A 89 -8.61 -22.70 -2.76
CA ARG A 89 -8.72 -24.08 -2.25
C ARG A 89 -7.38 -24.79 -2.03
N LYS A 90 -6.26 -24.11 -2.23
CA LYS A 90 -4.93 -24.66 -1.95
C LYS A 90 -4.47 -24.27 -0.56
N PRO A 91 -3.81 -25.16 0.19
CA PRO A 91 -3.18 -24.79 1.46
C PRO A 91 -2.24 -23.60 1.27
N ILE A 92 -2.18 -22.69 2.27
CA ILE A 92 -1.33 -21.50 2.18
C ILE A 92 0.15 -21.87 2.03
N ARG A 93 0.60 -23.03 2.56
CA ARG A 93 1.94 -23.56 2.30
C ARG A 93 2.21 -23.74 0.80
N GLN A 94 1.29 -24.38 0.07
CA GLN A 94 1.47 -24.56 -1.37
C GLN A 94 1.49 -23.25 -2.14
N ILE A 95 0.73 -22.26 -1.67
CA ILE A 95 0.74 -20.91 -2.24
C ILE A 95 2.09 -20.24 -1.98
N ALA A 96 2.62 -20.36 -0.76
CA ALA A 96 3.93 -19.85 -0.41
C ALA A 96 5.05 -20.50 -1.23
N ASP A 97 4.99 -21.84 -1.47
CA ASP A 97 5.95 -22.54 -2.32
C ASP A 97 5.94 -22.04 -3.76
N VAL A 98 4.75 -21.73 -4.31
CA VAL A 98 4.63 -21.07 -5.62
C VAL A 98 5.23 -19.66 -5.59
N ALA A 99 4.88 -18.85 -4.60
CA ALA A 99 5.45 -17.51 -4.45
C ALA A 99 6.98 -17.55 -4.37
N LYS A 100 7.52 -18.42 -3.52
CA LYS A 100 8.96 -18.67 -3.35
C LYS A 100 9.68 -18.91 -4.68
N SER A 101 9.06 -19.60 -5.64
CA SER A 101 9.68 -19.89 -6.93
C SER A 101 9.94 -18.65 -7.79
N PHE A 102 9.28 -17.52 -7.50
CA PHE A 102 9.47 -16.25 -8.21
C PHE A 102 10.45 -15.31 -7.52
N TYR A 103 10.86 -15.60 -6.27
CA TYR A 103 11.69 -14.71 -5.46
C TYR A 103 13.02 -15.36 -5.08
N PRO A 104 14.12 -15.06 -5.80
CA PRO A 104 15.45 -15.61 -5.49
C PRO A 104 15.94 -15.32 -4.07
N ASN A 105 15.49 -14.18 -3.50
CA ASN A 105 15.87 -13.72 -2.15
C ASN A 105 14.87 -14.19 -1.07
N TRP A 106 14.10 -15.24 -1.34
CA TRP A 106 13.19 -15.82 -0.35
C TRP A 106 13.95 -16.29 0.89
N ASP A 107 13.47 -15.84 2.05
CA ASP A 107 14.00 -16.18 3.37
C ASP A 107 13.04 -17.13 4.09
N GLU A 108 13.38 -18.41 4.13
CA GLU A 108 12.53 -19.43 4.78
C GLU A 108 12.44 -19.23 6.29
N ASP A 109 13.52 -18.74 6.94
CA ASP A 109 13.50 -18.46 8.37
C ASP A 109 12.59 -17.26 8.67
N ALA A 110 12.58 -16.24 7.80
CA ALA A 110 11.63 -15.15 7.89
C ALA A 110 10.19 -15.65 7.69
N TYR A 111 9.95 -16.51 6.70
CA TYR A 111 8.64 -17.12 6.48
C TYR A 111 8.13 -17.82 7.74
N GLN A 112 8.94 -18.67 8.38
CA GLN A 112 8.54 -19.37 9.60
C GLN A 112 8.27 -18.41 10.77
N ARG A 113 9.15 -17.41 10.98
CA ARG A 113 8.94 -16.39 12.02
C ARG A 113 7.64 -15.61 11.84
N TYR A 114 7.31 -15.20 10.60
CA TYR A 114 6.06 -14.49 10.33
C TYR A 114 4.83 -15.41 10.39
N LEU A 115 4.97 -16.68 10.05
CA LEU A 115 3.90 -17.67 10.21
C LEU A 115 3.49 -17.79 11.68
N GLU A 116 4.48 -17.92 12.58
CA GLU A 116 4.26 -17.95 14.02
C GLU A 116 3.71 -16.63 14.55
N LEU A 117 4.35 -15.49 14.19
CA LEU A 117 3.94 -14.15 14.64
C LEU A 117 2.50 -13.81 14.25
N PHE A 118 2.06 -14.25 13.08
CA PHE A 118 0.72 -13.99 12.55
C PHE A 118 -0.30 -15.06 12.94
N GLU A 119 0.14 -16.09 13.68
CA GLU A 119 -0.67 -17.22 14.10
C GLU A 119 -1.40 -17.91 12.92
N LEU A 120 -0.69 -18.07 11.80
CA LEU A 120 -1.22 -18.68 10.60
C LEU A 120 -0.90 -20.18 10.59
N ASP A 121 -1.93 -21.00 10.39
CA ASP A 121 -1.78 -22.43 10.13
C ASP A 121 -1.60 -22.66 8.61
N GLU A 122 -0.42 -23.08 8.21
CA GLU A 122 -0.06 -23.27 6.80
C GLU A 122 -0.86 -24.39 6.09
N ALA A 123 -1.54 -25.26 6.83
CA ALA A 123 -2.44 -26.27 6.28
C ALA A 123 -3.80 -25.68 5.86
N LYS A 124 -4.19 -24.52 6.42
CA LYS A 124 -5.43 -23.83 6.05
C LYS A 124 -5.40 -23.30 4.63
N ARG A 125 -6.59 -23.12 4.08
CA ARG A 125 -6.83 -22.58 2.75
C ARG A 125 -7.30 -21.13 2.87
N PRO A 126 -7.09 -20.26 1.86
CA PRO A 126 -7.57 -18.87 1.88
C PRO A 126 -9.06 -18.72 2.20
N ILE A 127 -9.91 -19.66 1.76
CA ILE A 127 -11.34 -19.64 2.06
C ILE A 127 -11.67 -19.90 3.54
N GLU A 128 -10.73 -20.43 4.30
CA GLU A 128 -10.87 -20.74 5.73
C GLU A 128 -10.27 -19.64 6.63
N LEU A 129 -9.64 -18.62 6.00
CA LEU A 129 -9.04 -17.50 6.69
C LEU A 129 -10.05 -16.35 6.88
N SER A 130 -10.01 -15.70 8.05
CA SER A 130 -10.68 -14.41 8.24
C SER A 130 -10.03 -13.34 7.32
N GLU A 131 -10.71 -12.20 7.10
CA GLU A 131 -10.15 -11.12 6.30
C GLU A 131 -8.81 -10.62 6.88
N GLY A 132 -8.70 -10.48 8.21
CA GLY A 132 -7.44 -10.13 8.87
C GLY A 132 -6.33 -11.16 8.64
N MET A 133 -6.64 -12.45 8.70
CA MET A 133 -5.68 -13.51 8.41
C MET A 133 -5.24 -13.49 6.92
N LYS A 134 -6.12 -13.14 6.00
CA LYS A 134 -5.76 -12.97 4.57
C LYS A 134 -4.77 -11.84 4.37
N VAL A 135 -4.99 -10.69 5.03
CA VAL A 135 -4.03 -9.57 5.00
C VAL A 135 -2.70 -9.99 5.60
N LYS A 136 -2.69 -10.64 6.77
CA LYS A 136 -1.48 -11.18 7.41
C LYS A 136 -0.74 -12.16 6.49
N PHE A 137 -1.45 -13.03 5.78
CA PHE A 137 -0.85 -13.96 4.82
C PHE A 137 -0.18 -13.24 3.64
N ASN A 138 -0.83 -12.23 3.05
CA ASN A 138 -0.21 -11.42 2.00
C ASN A 138 1.05 -10.71 2.49
N LEU A 139 1.02 -10.16 3.70
CA LEU A 139 2.20 -9.53 4.31
C LEU A 139 3.31 -10.55 4.59
N LEU A 140 2.96 -11.75 5.08
CA LEU A 140 3.91 -12.84 5.26
C LEU A 140 4.67 -13.14 3.97
N LEU A 141 3.97 -13.28 2.84
CA LEU A 141 4.62 -13.52 1.54
C LEU A 141 5.57 -12.37 1.16
N ALA A 142 5.11 -11.12 1.30
CA ALA A 142 5.91 -9.94 0.97
C ALA A 142 7.16 -9.82 1.85
N LEU A 143 7.04 -10.07 3.14
CA LEU A 143 8.15 -9.99 4.09
C LEU A 143 9.13 -11.15 3.95
N SER A 144 8.65 -12.32 3.50
CA SER A 144 9.50 -13.50 3.27
C SER A 144 10.45 -13.35 2.08
N HIS A 145 10.15 -12.46 1.12
CA HIS A 145 11.10 -12.12 0.06
C HIS A 145 11.85 -10.81 0.30
N ARG A 146 11.80 -10.28 1.54
CA ARG A 146 12.51 -9.08 1.99
C ARG A 146 12.10 -7.82 1.22
N ALA A 147 10.80 -7.61 1.02
CA ALA A 147 10.30 -6.39 0.40
C ALA A 147 10.73 -5.15 1.20
N GLU A 148 11.30 -4.17 0.49
CA GLU A 148 11.72 -2.88 1.04
C GLU A 148 10.61 -1.83 0.94
N VAL A 149 9.68 -2.03 -0.01
CA VAL A 149 8.50 -1.20 -0.20
C VAL A 149 7.27 -2.10 -0.17
N LEU A 150 6.30 -1.75 0.70
CA LEU A 150 4.98 -2.37 0.72
C LEU A 150 3.95 -1.41 0.12
N ILE A 151 3.18 -1.89 -0.84
CA ILE A 151 2.07 -1.16 -1.46
C ILE A 151 0.78 -1.93 -1.14
N LEU A 152 -0.09 -1.31 -0.36
CA LEU A 152 -1.30 -1.94 0.17
C LEU A 152 -2.54 -1.17 -0.29
N ASP A 153 -3.44 -1.85 -1.00
CA ASP A 153 -4.68 -1.23 -1.49
C ASP A 153 -5.84 -1.60 -0.55
N GLU A 154 -6.33 -0.62 0.23
CA GLU A 154 -7.41 -0.74 1.21
C GLU A 154 -7.20 -1.89 2.23
N PRO A 155 -6.02 -2.02 2.88
CA PRO A 155 -5.67 -3.19 3.70
C PRO A 155 -6.51 -3.33 4.98
N THR A 156 -7.13 -2.25 5.45
CA THR A 156 -7.96 -2.20 6.67
C THR A 156 -9.45 -2.35 6.40
N SER A 157 -9.85 -2.34 5.12
CA SER A 157 -11.25 -2.44 4.72
C SER A 157 -11.84 -3.81 5.10
N GLY A 158 -12.99 -3.79 5.77
CA GLY A 158 -13.66 -5.02 6.21
C GLY A 158 -13.05 -5.72 7.42
N LEU A 159 -11.99 -5.17 8.02
CA LEU A 159 -11.44 -5.69 9.27
C LEU A 159 -12.28 -5.24 10.47
N ASP A 160 -12.43 -6.14 11.46
CA ASP A 160 -12.93 -5.75 12.76
C ASP A 160 -11.94 -4.79 13.48
N PRO A 161 -12.40 -4.04 14.51
CA PRO A 161 -11.56 -3.04 15.16
C PRO A 161 -10.26 -3.59 15.76
N PHE A 162 -10.25 -4.83 16.24
CA PHE A 162 -9.07 -5.45 16.83
C PHE A 162 -8.03 -5.81 15.76
N SER A 163 -8.44 -6.56 14.74
CA SER A 163 -7.58 -6.94 13.61
C SER A 163 -7.00 -5.71 12.90
N ARG A 164 -7.79 -4.63 12.82
CA ARG A 164 -7.36 -3.35 12.25
C ARG A 164 -6.28 -2.69 13.10
N ASP A 165 -6.44 -2.66 14.42
CA ASP A 165 -5.43 -2.12 15.35
C ASP A 165 -4.13 -2.91 15.26
N GLU A 166 -4.19 -4.24 15.25
CA GLU A 166 -3.02 -5.10 15.07
C GLU A 166 -2.26 -4.80 13.77
N LEU A 167 -3.00 -4.66 12.65
CA LEU A 167 -2.39 -4.34 11.36
C LEU A 167 -1.66 -2.99 11.39
N LEU A 168 -2.28 -1.94 11.93
CA LEU A 168 -1.67 -0.62 12.02
C LEU A 168 -0.41 -0.63 12.89
N ARG A 169 -0.42 -1.35 14.01
CA ARG A 169 0.79 -1.54 14.85
C ARG A 169 1.89 -2.29 14.10
N LEU A 170 1.53 -3.33 13.35
CA LEU A 170 2.48 -4.07 12.51
C LEU A 170 3.13 -3.14 11.49
N LEU A 171 2.36 -2.31 10.78
CA LEU A 171 2.91 -1.35 9.82
C LEU A 171 3.87 -0.36 10.48
N CYS A 172 3.56 0.13 11.69
CA CYS A 172 4.47 0.97 12.47
C CYS A 172 5.78 0.24 12.82
N THR A 173 5.70 -1.04 13.19
CA THR A 173 6.88 -1.87 13.48
C THR A 173 7.73 -2.09 12.23
N LEU A 174 7.12 -2.40 11.10
CA LEU A 174 7.82 -2.58 9.83
C LEU A 174 8.53 -1.29 9.38
N LYS A 175 7.89 -0.13 9.57
CA LYS A 175 8.54 1.17 9.36
C LYS A 175 9.80 1.33 10.23
N GLN A 176 9.74 0.97 11.50
CA GLN A 176 10.92 1.03 12.39
C GLN A 176 12.06 0.10 11.94
N CYS A 177 11.72 -0.97 11.22
CA CYS A 177 12.68 -1.88 10.57
C CYS A 177 13.17 -1.36 9.21
N GLY A 178 12.80 -0.14 8.79
CA GLY A 178 13.25 0.48 7.54
C GLY A 178 12.36 0.21 6.33
N VAL A 179 11.26 -0.55 6.48
CA VAL A 179 10.32 -0.80 5.39
C VAL A 179 9.50 0.46 5.08
N THR A 180 9.44 0.84 3.82
CA THR A 180 8.59 1.94 3.33
C THR A 180 7.21 1.40 3.02
N VAL A 181 6.17 2.09 3.45
CA VAL A 181 4.78 1.66 3.24
C VAL A 181 3.99 2.74 2.52
N LEU A 182 3.32 2.38 1.44
CA LEU A 182 2.21 3.12 0.86
C LEU A 182 0.94 2.33 1.08
N PHE A 183 -0.07 2.91 1.73
CA PHE A 183 -1.37 2.26 1.72
C PHE A 183 -2.51 3.23 1.39
N SER A 184 -3.43 2.75 0.56
CA SER A 184 -4.65 3.47 0.27
C SER A 184 -5.70 3.18 1.32
N THR A 185 -6.47 4.19 1.67
CA THR A 185 -7.64 4.02 2.54
C THR A 185 -8.64 5.17 2.36
N HIS A 186 -9.88 4.89 2.66
CA HIS A 186 -10.92 5.92 2.87
C HIS A 186 -11.20 6.14 4.36
N ILE A 187 -10.50 5.44 5.26
CA ILE A 187 -10.64 5.51 6.70
C ILE A 187 -9.51 6.38 7.26
N ILE A 188 -9.79 7.67 7.43
CA ILE A 188 -8.77 8.67 7.78
C ILE A 188 -8.18 8.44 9.17
N SER A 189 -8.97 7.94 10.12
CA SER A 189 -8.49 7.61 11.47
C SER A 189 -7.35 6.58 11.50
N ASP A 190 -7.20 5.74 10.47
CA ASP A 190 -6.05 4.83 10.36
C ASP A 190 -4.76 5.60 10.12
N LEU A 191 -4.83 6.62 9.26
CA LEU A 191 -3.67 7.46 8.93
C LEU A 191 -3.28 8.38 10.08
N GLU A 192 -4.25 8.88 10.85
CA GLU A 192 -3.94 9.65 12.06
C GLU A 192 -3.01 8.87 12.99
N ARG A 193 -3.19 7.55 13.08
CA ARG A 193 -2.46 6.67 13.99
C ARG A 193 -1.06 6.30 13.49
N CYS A 194 -0.84 6.13 12.20
CA CYS A 194 0.39 5.52 11.70
C CYS A 194 1.08 6.26 10.56
N ALA A 195 0.37 7.11 9.79
CA ALA A 195 0.97 7.78 8.64
C ALA A 195 1.92 8.93 9.05
N ASP A 196 2.98 9.06 8.28
CA ASP A 196 3.92 10.18 8.33
C ASP A 196 3.65 11.18 7.20
N ASP A 197 3.19 10.70 6.06
CA ASP A 197 2.94 11.49 4.86
C ASP A 197 1.55 11.23 4.32
N ILE A 198 0.94 12.25 3.71
CA ILE A 198 -0.39 12.20 3.10
C ILE A 198 -0.28 12.53 1.63
N ILE A 199 -0.88 11.68 0.80
CA ILE A 199 -1.07 11.88 -0.63
C ILE A 199 -2.56 11.90 -0.88
N TYR A 200 -3.10 13.08 -1.21
CA TYR A 200 -4.54 13.26 -1.41
C TYR A 200 -4.87 13.37 -2.90
N ILE A 201 -5.75 12.46 -3.36
CA ILE A 201 -6.25 12.44 -4.73
C ILE A 201 -7.76 12.68 -4.72
N SER A 202 -8.22 13.61 -5.57
CA SER A 202 -9.63 13.89 -5.79
C SER A 202 -9.90 14.04 -7.29
N HIS A 203 -10.91 13.34 -7.81
CA HIS A 203 -11.33 13.38 -9.22
C HIS A 203 -10.17 13.14 -10.20
N GLY A 204 -9.30 12.18 -9.91
CA GLY A 204 -8.15 11.83 -10.74
C GLY A 204 -6.99 12.83 -10.70
N LYS A 205 -7.00 13.81 -9.81
CA LYS A 205 -5.95 14.83 -9.65
C LYS A 205 -5.30 14.77 -8.29
N LEU A 206 -3.99 14.99 -8.25
CA LEU A 206 -3.29 15.19 -6.99
C LEU A 206 -3.67 16.56 -6.41
N ARG A 207 -4.11 16.56 -5.16
CA ARG A 207 -4.49 17.77 -4.42
C ARG A 207 -3.44 18.16 -3.38
N ALA A 208 -2.81 17.16 -2.76
CA ALA A 208 -1.72 17.38 -1.82
C ALA A 208 -0.77 16.16 -1.78
N SER A 209 0.50 16.42 -1.53
CA SER A 209 1.52 15.42 -1.20
C SER A 209 2.51 16.07 -0.24
N CYS A 210 2.35 15.82 1.06
CA CYS A 210 3.14 16.49 2.12
C CYS A 210 3.15 15.62 3.40
N SER A 211 3.87 16.06 4.44
CA SER A 211 3.79 15.41 5.75
C SER A 211 2.38 15.57 6.34
N LYS A 212 2.00 14.65 7.22
CA LYS A 212 0.70 14.71 7.91
C LYS A 212 0.50 16.03 8.65
N GLU A 213 1.53 16.51 9.33
CA GLU A 213 1.51 17.79 10.03
C GLU A 213 1.28 18.95 9.06
N ALA A 214 2.03 19.00 7.96
CA ALA A 214 1.86 20.04 6.94
C ALA A 214 0.48 19.98 6.25
N PHE A 215 -0.11 18.78 6.14
CA PHE A 215 -1.48 18.64 5.63
C PHE A 215 -2.49 19.28 6.59
N ILE A 216 -2.38 18.99 7.90
CA ILE A 216 -3.27 19.55 8.92
C ILE A 216 -3.09 21.07 9.00
N GLU A 217 -1.84 21.57 9.02
CA GLU A 217 -1.54 23.01 9.08
C GLU A 217 -2.00 23.77 7.84
N GLY A 218 -1.83 23.19 6.65
CA GLY A 218 -2.16 23.84 5.38
C GLY A 218 -3.64 23.84 5.03
N PHE A 219 -4.37 22.81 5.44
CA PHE A 219 -5.77 22.59 5.05
C PHE A 219 -6.74 22.53 6.22
N GLY A 220 -6.26 22.40 7.45
CA GLY A 220 -7.04 22.43 8.68
C GLY A 220 -7.14 23.83 9.29
N LYS A 221 -7.90 23.92 10.38
CA LYS A 221 -7.87 25.04 11.31
C LYS A 221 -7.04 24.67 12.55
N PRO A 222 -6.56 25.63 13.33
CA PRO A 222 -5.85 25.33 14.56
C PRO A 222 -6.62 24.37 15.47
N GLY A 223 -6.00 23.23 15.79
CA GLY A 223 -6.60 22.20 16.66
C GLY A 223 -7.47 21.16 15.96
N GLU A 224 -7.64 21.24 14.63
CA GLU A 224 -8.34 20.20 13.88
C GLU A 224 -7.50 18.94 13.71
N THR A 225 -8.18 17.81 13.60
CA THR A 225 -7.63 16.50 13.28
C THR A 225 -7.36 16.36 11.77
N LEU A 226 -6.65 15.32 11.36
CA LEU A 226 -6.48 14.98 9.94
C LEU A 226 -7.83 14.73 9.25
N GLU A 227 -8.74 14.06 9.96
CA GLU A 227 -10.07 13.77 9.41
C GLU A 227 -10.88 15.06 9.17
N GLU A 228 -10.87 16.01 10.09
CA GLU A 228 -11.56 17.29 9.95
C GLU A 228 -10.98 18.14 8.80
N ALA A 229 -9.64 18.18 8.68
CA ALA A 229 -8.96 18.86 7.57
C ALA A 229 -9.32 18.21 6.22
N TYR A 230 -9.30 16.88 6.13
CA TYR A 230 -9.69 16.13 4.93
C TYR A 230 -11.16 16.40 4.54
N LEU A 231 -12.09 16.32 5.49
CA LEU A 231 -13.51 16.57 5.25
C LEU A 231 -13.79 18.00 4.74
N ARG A 232 -12.98 18.96 5.19
CA ARG A 232 -13.05 20.33 4.68
C ARG A 232 -12.64 20.39 3.22
N MET A 233 -11.47 19.82 2.89
CA MET A 233 -11.00 19.79 1.49
C MET A 233 -11.99 19.10 0.55
N GLU A 234 -12.63 18.03 1.01
CA GLU A 234 -13.64 17.32 0.21
C GLU A 234 -14.92 18.14 -0.04
N ARG A 235 -15.23 19.11 0.83
CA ARG A 235 -16.38 20.01 0.64
C ARG A 235 -16.08 21.18 -0.28
N GLU A 236 -14.80 21.55 -0.41
CA GLU A 236 -14.32 22.67 -1.21
C GLU A 236 -13.82 22.24 -2.61
N ALA A 237 -13.67 20.92 -2.85
CA ALA A 237 -13.16 20.32 -4.09
C ALA A 237 -14.28 20.02 -5.10
#